data_9ca272659cee6438a8f09b0d54967a36
#
_entry.id   9ca272659cee6438a8f09b0d54967a36
#
_cell.length_a   1.000
_cell.length_b   1.000
_cell.length_c   1.000
_cell.angle_alpha   90.00
_cell.angle_beta   90.00
_cell.angle_gamma   90.00
#
_symmetry.space_group_name_H-M   'P 1'
#
loop_
_entity.id
_entity.type
_entity.pdbx_description
1 polymer ?
#
loop_
_entity_poly.entity_id
_entity_poly.type
_entity_poly.pdbx_seq_one_letter_code
_entity_poly.pdbx_strand_id
1 'polypeptide(L)'
;PPMATQAGVGEANAGILASVFTLTSIPFSMIVPSLITKLSDRNRHLMLVTTILAGLVGVAMLLVNTNSFVYWLVLNLLIGSSASVLFPYMMVAFSMKASTPEKTAQLSGLAQTGGYIFAALGPVLFGSSKQLFNSWTPAVLILLVLTIIMGIALYKVEKTDLIL
;
A
#
# COMPACT_ATOMS: atom_id res chain seq x y z
N PRO A 1 -2.67 -10.09 10.73
CA PRO A 1 -3.28 -11.01 11.72
C PRO A 1 -2.53 -11.08 13.06
N PRO A 2 -1.20 -11.34 13.15
CA PRO A 2 -0.53 -11.53 14.44
C PRO A 2 -0.65 -10.34 15.41
N MET A 3 -0.61 -9.12 14.91
CA MET A 3 -0.79 -7.91 15.75
C MET A 3 -2.21 -7.84 16.32
N ALA A 4 -3.23 -8.09 15.52
CA ALA A 4 -4.63 -8.08 15.96
C ALA A 4 -4.91 -9.18 17.00
N THR A 5 -4.35 -10.38 16.78
CA THR A 5 -4.47 -11.50 17.72
C THR A 5 -3.83 -11.15 19.07
N GLN A 6 -2.63 -10.58 19.06
CA GLN A 6 -1.95 -10.13 20.29
C GLN A 6 -2.67 -8.98 20.99
N ALA A 7 -3.38 -8.14 20.23
CA ALA A 7 -4.23 -7.08 20.79
C ALA A 7 -5.55 -7.58 21.38
N GLY A 8 -5.82 -8.90 21.31
CA GLY A 8 -7.00 -9.51 21.92
C GLY A 8 -8.22 -9.63 21.02
N VAL A 9 -8.07 -9.44 19.70
CA VAL A 9 -9.20 -9.54 18.74
C VAL A 9 -9.68 -10.99 18.54
N GLY A 10 -8.85 -11.98 18.86
CA GLY A 10 -9.12 -13.40 18.65
C GLY A 10 -8.75 -13.89 17.25
N GLU A 11 -8.39 -15.17 17.13
CA GLU A 11 -7.85 -15.75 15.91
C GLU A 11 -8.86 -15.79 14.76
N ALA A 12 -10.12 -16.16 15.04
CA ALA A 12 -11.19 -16.20 14.04
C ALA A 12 -11.43 -14.81 13.41
N ASN A 13 -11.51 -13.78 14.26
CA ASN A 13 -11.67 -12.40 13.80
C ASN A 13 -10.44 -11.90 13.04
N ALA A 14 -9.24 -12.26 13.44
CA ALA A 14 -8.01 -11.93 12.73
C ALA A 14 -7.97 -12.58 11.32
N GLY A 15 -8.51 -13.79 11.18
CA GLY A 15 -8.72 -14.45 9.89
C GLY A 15 -9.71 -13.70 9.00
N ILE A 16 -10.85 -13.26 9.56
CA ILE A 16 -11.83 -12.42 8.86
C ILE A 16 -11.19 -11.12 8.37
N LEU A 17 -10.41 -10.44 9.21
CA LEU A 17 -9.71 -9.20 8.83
C LEU A 17 -8.73 -9.41 7.67
N ALA A 18 -8.01 -10.53 7.63
CA ALA A 18 -7.13 -10.87 6.51
C ALA A 18 -7.93 -11.11 5.22
N SER A 19 -9.09 -11.77 5.32
CA SER A 19 -9.99 -11.98 4.18
C SER A 19 -10.56 -10.66 3.66
N VAL A 20 -10.98 -9.76 4.55
CA VAL A 20 -11.47 -8.42 4.18
C VAL A 20 -10.41 -7.64 3.43
N PHE A 21 -9.15 -7.65 3.90
CA PHE A 21 -8.03 -7.02 3.20
C PHE A 21 -7.91 -7.51 1.77
N THR A 22 -7.94 -8.83 1.57
CA THR A 22 -7.81 -9.44 0.24
C THR A 22 -9.03 -9.15 -0.64
N LEU A 23 -10.25 -9.29 -0.11
CA LEU A 23 -11.49 -9.05 -0.85
C LEU A 23 -11.64 -7.59 -1.28
N THR A 24 -11.17 -6.64 -0.48
CA THR A 24 -11.16 -5.22 -0.82
C THR A 24 -10.34 -4.95 -2.08
N SER A 25 -9.29 -5.74 -2.35
CA SER A 25 -8.42 -5.54 -3.51
C SER A 25 -9.10 -5.85 -4.85
N ILE A 26 -10.05 -6.76 -4.89
CA ILE A 26 -10.66 -7.27 -6.14
C ILE A 26 -11.35 -6.15 -6.93
N PRO A 27 -12.34 -5.40 -6.39
CA PRO A 27 -13.02 -4.36 -7.16
C PRO A 27 -12.08 -3.24 -7.58
N PHE A 28 -11.11 -2.86 -6.74
CA PHE A 28 -10.16 -1.80 -7.08
C PHE A 28 -9.22 -2.22 -8.21
N SER A 29 -8.71 -3.44 -8.21
CA SER A 29 -7.82 -3.92 -9.27
C SER A 29 -8.52 -3.98 -10.64
N MET A 30 -9.82 -4.18 -10.69
CA MET A 30 -10.60 -4.19 -11.92
C MET A 30 -10.99 -2.78 -12.40
N ILE A 31 -11.35 -1.89 -11.48
CA ILE A 31 -11.92 -0.57 -11.82
C ILE A 31 -10.82 0.47 -12.04
N VAL A 32 -9.78 0.47 -11.22
CA VAL A 32 -8.76 1.53 -11.20
C VAL A 32 -8.05 1.72 -12.54
N PRO A 33 -7.60 0.68 -13.28
CA PRO A 33 -6.94 0.87 -14.57
C PRO A 33 -7.81 1.63 -15.57
N SER A 34 -9.09 1.26 -15.67
CA SER A 34 -10.05 1.93 -16.56
C SER A 34 -10.40 3.35 -16.08
N LEU A 35 -10.39 3.58 -14.78
CA LEU A 35 -10.70 4.89 -14.20
C LEU A 35 -9.57 5.89 -14.46
N ILE A 36 -8.31 5.50 -14.25
CA ILE A 36 -7.13 6.36 -14.42
C ILE A 36 -7.06 6.95 -15.82
N THR A 37 -7.34 6.16 -16.85
CA THR A 37 -7.29 6.60 -18.25
C THR A 37 -8.41 7.56 -18.62
N LYS A 38 -9.50 7.60 -17.85
CA LYS A 38 -10.67 8.46 -18.11
C LYS A 38 -10.69 9.73 -17.26
N LEU A 39 -9.94 9.75 -16.15
CA LEU A 39 -9.90 10.90 -15.26
C LEU A 39 -9.07 12.03 -15.85
N SER A 40 -9.53 13.27 -15.60
CA SER A 40 -8.70 14.46 -15.83
C SER A 40 -7.49 14.44 -14.89
N ASP A 41 -6.42 15.16 -15.27
CA ASP A 41 -5.18 15.24 -14.49
C ASP A 41 -5.43 15.66 -13.03
N ARG A 42 -6.32 16.64 -12.84
CA ARG A 42 -6.71 17.10 -11.49
C ARG A 42 -7.35 15.98 -10.66
N ASN A 43 -8.28 15.23 -11.24
CA ASN A 43 -9.00 14.17 -10.53
C ASN A 43 -8.10 12.95 -10.27
N ARG A 44 -7.20 12.64 -11.21
CA ARG A 44 -6.20 11.60 -11.06
C ARG A 44 -5.23 11.93 -9.92
N HIS A 45 -4.76 13.17 -9.87
CA HIS A 45 -3.93 13.68 -8.79
C HIS A 45 -4.64 13.63 -7.43
N LEU A 46 -5.91 14.06 -7.37
CA LEU A 46 -6.71 14.01 -6.15
C LEU A 46 -6.89 12.55 -5.66
N MET A 47 -7.20 11.63 -6.58
CA MET A 47 -7.30 10.20 -6.27
C MET A 47 -5.98 9.67 -5.70
N LEU A 48 -4.84 10.01 -6.29
CA LEU A 48 -3.54 9.60 -5.81
C LEU A 48 -3.26 10.11 -4.38
N VAL A 49 -3.45 11.42 -4.16
CA VAL A 49 -3.20 12.04 -2.85
C VAL A 49 -4.11 11.46 -1.77
N THR A 50 -5.41 11.33 -2.03
CA THR A 50 -6.36 10.75 -1.07
C THR A 50 -6.02 9.31 -0.74
N THR A 51 -5.59 8.53 -1.73
CA THR A 51 -5.19 7.13 -1.54
C THR A 51 -3.91 7.02 -0.71
N ILE A 52 -2.90 7.87 -0.96
CA ILE A 52 -1.67 7.91 -0.16
C ILE A 52 -1.99 8.29 1.29
N LEU A 53 -2.84 9.29 1.51
CA LEU A 53 -3.26 9.72 2.85
C LEU A 53 -4.02 8.60 3.57
N ALA A 54 -4.91 7.88 2.89
CA ALA A 54 -5.61 6.73 3.47
C ALA A 54 -4.63 5.64 3.92
N GLY A 55 -3.63 5.32 3.09
CA GLY A 55 -2.56 4.38 3.43
C GLY A 55 -1.74 4.84 4.64
N LEU A 56 -1.34 6.11 4.68
CA LEU A 56 -0.61 6.70 5.81
C LEU A 56 -1.40 6.62 7.11
N VAL A 57 -2.67 7.00 7.08
CA VAL A 57 -3.57 6.91 8.25
C VAL A 57 -3.69 5.46 8.70
N GLY A 58 -3.94 4.53 7.76
CA GLY A 58 -4.05 3.11 8.07
C GLY A 58 -2.78 2.54 8.70
N VAL A 59 -1.59 2.89 8.19
CA VAL A 59 -0.31 2.47 8.78
C VAL A 59 -0.10 3.12 10.16
N ALA A 60 -0.42 4.40 10.33
CA ALA A 60 -0.32 5.07 11.63
C ALA A 60 -1.25 4.44 12.68
N MET A 61 -2.43 3.98 12.28
CA MET A 61 -3.35 3.25 13.17
C MET A 61 -2.74 1.96 13.73
N LEU A 62 -1.76 1.34 13.07
CA LEU A 62 -1.04 0.17 13.62
C LEU A 62 -0.27 0.46 14.92
N LEU A 63 0.00 1.72 15.24
CA LEU A 63 0.68 2.11 16.48
C LEU A 63 -0.25 2.04 17.71
N VAL A 64 -1.55 1.98 17.50
CA VAL A 64 -2.53 1.92 18.59
C VAL A 64 -2.85 0.47 18.91
N ASN A 65 -2.64 0.07 20.16
CA ASN A 65 -2.99 -1.25 20.65
C ASN A 65 -4.42 -1.26 21.19
N THR A 66 -5.33 -1.96 20.51
CA THR A 66 -6.74 -2.06 20.89
C THR A 66 -7.32 -3.42 20.51
N ASN A 67 -8.26 -3.93 21.31
CA ASN A 67 -9.02 -5.15 21.05
C ASN A 67 -10.28 -4.93 20.20
N SER A 68 -10.54 -3.70 19.75
CA SER A 68 -11.73 -3.36 18.96
C SER A 68 -11.63 -3.96 17.54
N PHE A 69 -12.53 -4.89 17.23
CA PHE A 69 -12.65 -5.46 15.88
C PHE A 69 -12.93 -4.38 14.83
N VAL A 70 -13.81 -3.42 15.14
CA VAL A 70 -14.17 -2.33 14.21
C VAL A 70 -12.94 -1.46 13.90
N TYR A 71 -12.10 -1.17 14.88
CA TYR A 71 -10.85 -0.44 14.65
C TYR A 71 -9.95 -1.17 13.65
N TRP A 72 -9.73 -2.46 13.84
CA TRP A 72 -8.92 -3.28 12.94
C TRP A 72 -9.58 -3.44 11.56
N LEU A 73 -10.91 -3.47 11.49
CA LEU A 73 -11.63 -3.50 10.23
C LEU A 73 -11.38 -2.22 9.41
N VAL A 74 -11.55 -1.03 10.03
CA VAL A 74 -11.30 0.26 9.37
C VAL A 74 -9.85 0.35 8.91
N LEU A 75 -8.90 -0.02 9.75
CA LEU A 75 -7.48 -0.07 9.41
C LEU A 75 -7.20 -0.96 8.18
N ASN A 76 -7.76 -2.17 8.14
CA ASN A 76 -7.59 -3.09 7.02
C ASN A 76 -8.22 -2.54 5.73
N LEU A 77 -9.38 -1.89 5.82
CA LEU A 77 -10.01 -1.23 4.67
C LEU A 77 -9.16 -0.07 4.15
N LEU A 78 -8.59 0.76 5.01
CA LEU A 78 -7.72 1.87 4.61
C LEU A 78 -6.43 1.39 3.93
N ILE A 79 -5.72 0.45 4.53
CA ILE A 79 -4.47 -0.07 3.94
C ILE A 79 -4.79 -0.90 2.68
N GLY A 80 -5.82 -1.75 2.74
CA GLY A 80 -6.22 -2.60 1.62
C GLY A 80 -6.65 -1.80 0.40
N SER A 81 -7.50 -0.79 0.56
CA SER A 81 -7.92 0.08 -0.53
C SER A 81 -6.73 0.89 -1.09
N SER A 82 -5.87 1.42 -0.21
CA SER A 82 -4.68 2.16 -0.64
C SER A 82 -3.76 1.28 -1.51
N ALA A 83 -3.37 0.11 -1.02
CA ALA A 83 -2.50 -0.80 -1.76
C ALA A 83 -3.13 -1.24 -3.10
N SER A 84 -4.43 -1.50 -3.09
CA SER A 84 -5.18 -1.98 -4.27
C SER A 84 -5.39 -0.91 -5.35
N VAL A 85 -5.33 0.37 -4.98
CA VAL A 85 -5.36 1.50 -5.93
C VAL A 85 -3.95 1.82 -6.43
N LEU A 86 -2.96 1.89 -5.54
CA LEU A 86 -1.62 2.35 -5.89
C LEU A 86 -0.89 1.40 -6.84
N PHE A 87 -1.04 0.09 -6.69
CA PHE A 87 -0.38 -0.88 -7.54
C PHE A 87 -0.83 -0.79 -9.01
N PRO A 88 -2.14 -0.92 -9.35
CA PRO A 88 -2.58 -0.75 -10.73
C PRO A 88 -2.38 0.69 -11.25
N TYR A 89 -2.45 1.71 -10.37
CA TYR A 89 -2.11 3.07 -10.73
C TYR A 89 -0.70 3.16 -11.30
N MET A 90 0.30 2.59 -10.63
CA MET A 90 1.69 2.60 -11.09
C MET A 90 1.86 1.87 -12.42
N MET A 91 1.19 0.74 -12.63
CA MET A 91 1.27 0.00 -13.89
C MET A 91 0.75 0.83 -15.07
N VAL A 92 -0.37 1.54 -14.88
CA VAL A 92 -0.90 2.45 -15.90
C VAL A 92 0.00 3.67 -16.08
N ALA A 93 0.51 4.26 -14.99
CA ALA A 93 1.41 5.42 -15.07
C ALA A 93 2.70 5.10 -15.87
N PHE A 94 3.26 3.90 -15.74
CA PHE A 94 4.42 3.50 -16.56
C PHE A 94 4.09 3.49 -18.05
N SER A 95 2.92 2.97 -18.45
CA SER A 95 2.50 2.96 -19.85
C SER A 95 2.19 4.36 -20.39
N MET A 96 1.71 5.27 -19.56
CA MET A 96 1.41 6.64 -19.95
C MET A 96 2.66 7.54 -20.05
N LYS A 97 3.72 7.20 -19.29
CA LYS A 97 4.93 8.03 -19.15
C LYS A 97 6.17 7.45 -19.85
N ALA A 98 6.06 6.31 -20.48
CA ALA A 98 7.09 5.72 -21.32
C ALA A 98 6.78 5.98 -22.80
N SER A 99 7.82 6.25 -23.61
CA SER A 99 7.68 6.57 -25.02
C SER A 99 7.42 5.36 -25.92
N THR A 100 7.75 4.15 -25.44
CA THR A 100 7.53 2.90 -26.19
C THR A 100 7.10 1.75 -25.27
N PRO A 101 6.42 0.71 -25.80
CA PRO A 101 6.07 -0.49 -25.04
C PRO A 101 7.27 -1.17 -24.39
N GLU A 102 8.43 -1.20 -25.05
CA GLU A 102 9.67 -1.80 -24.54
C GLU A 102 10.14 -1.05 -23.30
N LYS A 103 10.10 0.28 -23.31
CA LYS A 103 10.45 1.11 -22.15
C LYS A 103 9.46 0.94 -21.02
N THR A 104 8.17 0.79 -21.32
CA THR A 104 7.13 0.45 -20.33
C THR A 104 7.49 -0.88 -19.64
N ALA A 105 7.85 -1.91 -20.41
CA ALA A 105 8.24 -3.21 -19.87
C ALA A 105 9.50 -3.12 -18.99
N GLN A 106 10.50 -2.36 -19.42
CA GLN A 106 11.74 -2.14 -18.65
C GLN A 106 11.45 -1.42 -17.32
N LEU A 107 10.67 -0.34 -17.33
CA LEU A 107 10.25 0.38 -16.11
C LEU A 107 9.49 -0.52 -15.15
N SER A 108 8.50 -1.25 -15.67
CA SER A 108 7.69 -2.17 -14.88
C SER A 108 8.54 -3.30 -14.29
N GLY A 109 9.43 -3.89 -15.07
CA GLY A 109 10.33 -4.94 -14.63
C GLY A 109 11.28 -4.46 -13.52
N LEU A 110 11.91 -3.29 -13.71
CA LEU A 110 12.81 -2.70 -12.72
C LEU A 110 12.06 -2.38 -11.40
N ALA A 111 10.90 -1.72 -11.51
CA ALA A 111 10.10 -1.35 -10.35
C ALA A 111 9.58 -2.58 -9.58
N GLN A 112 9.11 -3.61 -10.28
CA GLN A 112 8.65 -4.85 -9.65
C GLN A 112 9.80 -5.62 -9.01
N THR A 113 10.94 -5.75 -9.68
CA THR A 113 12.12 -6.43 -9.12
C THR A 113 12.57 -5.74 -7.83
N GLY A 114 12.74 -4.42 -7.85
CA GLY A 114 13.06 -3.66 -6.64
C GLY A 114 11.99 -3.81 -5.57
N GLY A 115 10.73 -3.68 -5.95
CA GLY A 115 9.58 -3.83 -5.04
C GLY A 115 9.52 -5.19 -4.35
N TYR A 116 9.74 -6.29 -5.07
CA TYR A 116 9.75 -7.64 -4.48
C TYR A 116 10.95 -7.88 -3.55
N ILE A 117 12.12 -7.32 -3.87
CA ILE A 117 13.27 -7.36 -2.95
C ILE A 117 12.91 -6.68 -1.62
N PHE A 118 12.33 -5.47 -1.67
CA PHE A 118 11.88 -4.78 -0.47
C PHE A 118 10.76 -5.53 0.26
N ALA A 119 9.81 -6.09 -0.48
CA ALA A 119 8.71 -6.86 0.11
C ALA A 119 9.21 -8.11 0.86
N ALA A 120 10.24 -8.78 0.36
CA ALA A 120 10.86 -9.94 1.01
C ALA A 120 11.51 -9.59 2.36
N LEU A 121 11.93 -8.34 2.56
CA LEU A 121 12.47 -7.86 3.84
C LEU A 121 11.37 -7.62 4.89
N GLY A 122 10.11 -7.45 4.48
CA GLY A 122 8.99 -7.17 5.38
C GLY A 122 8.85 -8.17 6.54
N PRO A 123 8.69 -9.48 6.27
CA PRO A 123 8.58 -10.50 7.34
C PRO A 123 9.79 -10.50 8.28
N VAL A 124 10.99 -10.28 7.75
CA VAL A 124 12.23 -10.22 8.54
C VAL A 124 12.20 -9.00 9.47
N LEU A 125 11.85 -7.82 8.97
CA LEU A 125 11.75 -6.59 9.78
C LEU A 125 10.73 -6.73 10.91
N PHE A 126 9.52 -7.24 10.60
CA PHE A 126 8.49 -7.44 11.62
C PHE A 126 8.87 -8.53 12.62
N GLY A 127 9.40 -9.65 12.16
CA GLY A 127 9.89 -10.73 13.03
C GLY A 127 11.00 -10.27 13.96
N SER A 128 12.02 -9.60 13.44
CA SER A 128 13.13 -9.06 14.23
C SER A 128 12.68 -8.00 15.23
N SER A 129 11.77 -7.11 14.82
CA SER A 129 11.20 -6.12 15.74
C SER A 129 10.56 -6.77 16.95
N LYS A 130 9.77 -7.84 16.73
CA LYS A 130 9.13 -8.57 17.81
C LYS A 130 10.12 -9.35 18.68
N GLN A 131 11.13 -9.98 18.09
CA GLN A 131 12.13 -10.76 18.82
C GLN A 131 13.07 -9.87 19.65
N LEU A 132 13.57 -8.75 19.09
CA LEU A 132 14.58 -7.92 19.74
C LEU A 132 13.97 -6.91 20.72
N PHE A 133 12.81 -6.34 20.40
CA PHE A 133 12.20 -5.26 21.19
C PHE A 133 10.92 -5.69 21.91
N ASN A 134 10.49 -6.94 21.75
CA ASN A 134 9.18 -7.44 22.20
C ASN A 134 8.00 -6.52 21.79
N SER A 135 8.18 -5.78 20.70
CA SER A 135 7.25 -4.74 20.21
C SER A 135 7.20 -4.75 18.68
N TRP A 136 6.04 -4.43 18.12
CA TRP A 136 5.85 -4.18 16.69
C TRP A 136 6.18 -2.73 16.28
N THR A 137 6.26 -1.82 17.26
CA THR A 137 6.40 -0.37 17.04
C THR A 137 7.59 -0.01 16.16
N PRO A 138 8.81 -0.55 16.34
CA PRO A 138 9.93 -0.20 15.46
C PRO A 138 9.67 -0.54 14.00
N ALA A 139 9.12 -1.72 13.71
CA ALA A 139 8.79 -2.11 12.34
C ALA A 139 7.68 -1.25 11.74
N VAL A 140 6.66 -0.88 12.52
CA VAL A 140 5.58 0.01 12.08
C VAL A 140 6.11 1.42 11.78
N LEU A 141 7.03 1.95 12.59
CA LEU A 141 7.66 3.24 12.33
C LEU A 141 8.49 3.23 11.04
N ILE A 142 9.26 2.16 10.79
CA ILE A 142 9.98 1.98 9.52
C ILE A 142 8.98 1.94 8.35
N LEU A 143 7.89 1.17 8.48
CA LEU A 143 6.85 1.09 7.45
C LEU A 143 6.21 2.46 7.20
N LEU A 144 5.97 3.25 8.25
CA LEU A 144 5.41 4.60 8.13
C LEU A 144 6.36 5.52 7.32
N VAL A 145 7.65 5.50 7.65
CA VAL A 145 8.67 6.28 6.91
C VAL A 145 8.73 5.85 5.45
N LEU A 146 8.72 4.55 5.18
CA LEU A 146 8.72 4.02 3.81
C LEU A 146 7.45 4.42 3.06
N THR A 147 6.29 4.45 3.72
CA THR A 147 5.02 4.88 3.12
C THR A 147 5.05 6.38 2.78
N ILE A 148 5.67 7.21 3.62
CA ILE A 148 5.89 8.65 3.33
C ILE A 148 6.81 8.82 2.12
N ILE A 149 7.94 8.12 2.09
CA ILE A 149 8.90 8.17 0.97
C ILE A 149 8.20 7.74 -0.33
N MET A 150 7.45 6.65 -0.30
CA MET A 150 6.65 6.16 -1.41
C MET A 150 5.64 7.22 -1.88
N GLY A 151 4.92 7.85 -0.96
CA GLY A 151 3.96 8.91 -1.28
C GLY A 151 4.61 10.10 -1.98
N ILE A 152 5.77 10.56 -1.51
CA ILE A 152 6.54 11.64 -2.13
C ILE A 152 7.03 11.23 -3.53
N ALA A 153 7.52 10.00 -3.68
CA ALA A 153 7.98 9.49 -4.97
C ALA A 153 6.84 9.42 -5.99
N LEU A 154 5.68 8.88 -5.60
CA LEU A 154 4.48 8.80 -6.44
C LEU A 154 3.99 10.18 -6.86
N TYR A 155 3.97 11.14 -5.93
CA TYR A 155 3.60 12.52 -6.22
C TYR A 155 4.54 13.18 -7.23
N LYS A 156 5.85 12.93 -7.14
CA LYS A 156 6.83 13.43 -8.11
C LYS A 156 6.64 12.78 -9.49
N VAL A 157 6.47 11.45 -9.53
CA VAL A 157 6.22 10.71 -10.77
C VAL A 157 4.95 11.22 -11.48
N GLU A 158 3.89 11.53 -10.72
CA GLU A 158 2.66 12.07 -11.32
C GLU A 158 2.89 13.41 -12.02
N LYS A 159 3.74 14.27 -11.47
CA LYS A 159 4.07 15.57 -12.04
C LYS A 159 5.08 15.54 -13.20
N THR A 160 5.70 14.41 -13.45
CA THR A 160 6.66 14.26 -14.55
C THR A 160 5.91 13.91 -15.85
N ASP A 161 6.17 14.61 -16.94
CA ASP A 161 5.48 14.39 -18.21
C ASP A 161 5.95 13.10 -18.90
N LEU A 162 7.26 12.90 -19.02
CA LEU A 162 7.86 11.71 -19.63
C LEU A 162 9.03 11.24 -18.77
N ILE A 163 9.15 9.92 -18.57
CA ILE A 163 10.23 9.34 -17.75
C ILE A 163 11.33 8.75 -18.64
N LEU A 164 10.97 8.14 -19.77
CA LEU A 164 11.89 7.49 -20.73
C LEU A 164 11.40 7.64 -22.18
#